data_277e14abbf4c3523fced63aae2fbe119
#
_entry.id   277e14abbf4c3523fced63aae2fbe119
#
_cell.length_a   1.000
_cell.length_b   1.000
_cell.length_c   1.000
_cell.angle_alpha   90.00
_cell.angle_beta   90.00
_cell.angle_gamma   90.00
#
_symmetry.space_group_name_H-M   'P 1'
#
loop_
_entity.id
_entity.type
_entity.pdbx_description
1 polymer ?
#
loop_
_entity_poly.entity_id
_entity_poly.type
_entity_poly.pdbx_seq_one_letter_code
_entity_poly.pdbx_strand_id
1 'polypeptide(L)'
;MSRIWKRTVRLVCLAGLASVLAAIATTVSAEDKPGDIRGTTLDPTADNLAATWRKANLVLPASLTDRERWQGIPSAAPEVTGKAPLVVLLHGSSGVAPAVKDFQIWLADTMGLASVAPDSLAIEGRLTYVSPVSVEIYERIHTLRLAELTHALEASKAWAWVDRSRIVIAGTSEGSVAASRYAGPESAARLIYSWSCEANYFVERPRLGFGPEEPVFNAISARDPYFSPSNPWNRDYAVTGNCAGALKGNPHAVVLVVDAEVHTILNRPDVREATSHFLSSVLKP
;
A
#
# COMPACT_ATOMS: atom_id res chain seq x y z
N MET A 1 7.38 -42.70 80.08
CA MET A 1 8.53 -41.93 80.72
C MET A 1 9.75 -42.10 79.83
N SER A 2 10.51 -41.05 79.69
CA SER A 2 11.87 -40.83 79.10
C SER A 2 11.93 -40.72 77.55
N ARG A 3 12.25 -39.53 77.20
CA ARG A 3 12.60 -39.03 75.88
C ARG A 3 14.04 -39.43 75.53
N ILE A 4 14.25 -39.89 74.29
CA ILE A 4 15.59 -39.95 73.69
C ILE A 4 15.60 -39.07 72.44
N TRP A 5 16.46 -38.09 72.47
CA TRP A 5 16.69 -37.07 71.47
C TRP A 5 17.73 -37.60 70.47
N LYS A 6 17.36 -37.77 69.20
CA LYS A 6 18.35 -38.07 68.15
C LYS A 6 18.61 -36.78 67.35
N ARG A 7 19.82 -36.31 67.39
CA ARG A 7 20.36 -35.24 66.56
C ARG A 7 20.62 -35.77 65.15
N THR A 8 20.00 -35.16 64.16
CA THR A 8 20.29 -35.43 62.76
C THR A 8 21.21 -34.33 62.25
N VAL A 9 22.41 -34.70 61.79
CA VAL A 9 23.39 -33.86 61.13
C VAL A 9 22.89 -33.58 59.71
N ARG A 10 22.69 -32.32 59.35
CA ARG A 10 22.40 -31.94 57.96
C ARG A 10 23.71 -31.64 57.24
N LEU A 11 23.98 -32.44 56.21
CA LEU A 11 25.03 -32.18 55.24
C LEU A 11 24.53 -31.08 54.27
N VAL A 12 25.23 -29.95 54.23
CA VAL A 12 24.93 -28.87 53.28
C VAL A 12 25.77 -29.11 52.01
N CYS A 13 25.14 -29.55 50.96
CA CYS A 13 25.74 -29.53 49.61
C CYS A 13 25.68 -28.14 49.06
N LEU A 14 26.79 -27.46 48.92
CA LEU A 14 26.96 -26.21 48.13
C LEU A 14 26.96 -26.61 46.63
N ALA A 15 25.88 -26.37 45.97
CA ALA A 15 25.83 -26.39 44.51
C ALA A 15 26.23 -25.02 43.97
N GLY A 16 27.36 -24.95 43.29
CA GLY A 16 27.84 -23.73 42.65
C GLY A 16 26.93 -23.34 41.47
N LEU A 17 26.32 -22.18 41.53
CA LEU A 17 25.68 -21.53 40.40
C LEU A 17 26.75 -20.94 39.46
N ALA A 18 26.98 -21.58 38.33
CA ALA A 18 27.69 -20.98 37.21
C ALA A 18 26.73 -20.03 36.48
N SER A 19 26.84 -18.74 36.70
CA SER A 19 26.10 -17.70 35.96
C SER A 19 26.67 -17.60 34.55
N VAL A 20 25.96 -18.15 33.56
CA VAL A 20 26.20 -17.88 32.12
C VAL A 20 25.64 -16.50 31.81
N LEU A 21 26.49 -15.49 31.77
CA LEU A 21 26.16 -14.18 31.18
C LEU A 21 26.03 -14.38 29.65
N ALA A 22 24.79 -14.55 29.16
CA ALA A 22 24.51 -14.39 27.77
C ALA A 22 24.59 -12.91 27.41
N ALA A 23 25.67 -12.52 26.74
CA ALA A 23 25.78 -11.19 26.13
C ALA A 23 24.72 -11.10 25.03
N ILE A 24 23.61 -10.42 25.31
CA ILE A 24 22.64 -10.00 24.30
C ILE A 24 23.33 -8.91 23.51
N ALA A 25 23.91 -9.26 22.36
CA ALA A 25 24.32 -8.30 21.37
C ALA A 25 23.05 -7.62 20.83
N THR A 26 22.68 -6.48 21.39
CA THR A 26 21.72 -5.56 20.79
C THR A 26 22.36 -5.05 19.50
N THR A 27 21.98 -5.63 18.38
CA THR A 27 22.22 -5.01 17.09
C THR A 27 21.42 -3.71 17.06
N VAL A 28 22.10 -2.60 17.32
CA VAL A 28 21.56 -1.27 17.06
C VAL A 28 21.33 -1.22 15.55
N SER A 29 20.09 -1.34 15.12
CA SER A 29 19.70 -1.03 13.76
C SER A 29 20.08 0.42 13.51
N ALA A 30 20.92 0.67 12.53
CA ALA A 30 21.25 2.04 12.13
C ALA A 30 19.93 2.77 11.90
N GLU A 31 19.70 3.87 12.60
CA GLU A 31 18.50 4.67 12.48
C GLU A 31 18.48 5.26 11.06
N ASP A 32 17.40 4.99 10.30
CA ASP A 32 17.25 5.45 8.92
C ASP A 32 17.22 7.00 8.91
N LYS A 33 18.06 7.60 8.08
CA LYS A 33 18.18 9.07 7.98
C LYS A 33 17.57 9.59 6.69
N PRO A 34 17.01 10.80 6.68
CA PRO A 34 16.59 11.46 5.46
C PRO A 34 17.69 11.43 4.39
N GLY A 35 17.33 10.99 3.18
CA GLY A 35 18.26 10.81 2.07
C GLY A 35 18.91 9.43 1.97
N ASP A 36 18.71 8.55 2.95
CA ASP A 36 19.22 7.17 2.88
C ASP A 36 18.57 6.40 1.73
N ILE A 37 19.41 5.70 0.97
CA ILE A 37 19.00 4.86 -0.16
C ILE A 37 19.57 3.46 0.05
N ARG A 38 18.76 2.44 -0.18
CA ARG A 38 19.16 1.04 -0.15
C ARG A 38 18.71 0.36 -1.43
N GLY A 39 19.50 -0.58 -1.93
CA GLY A 39 19.26 -1.22 -3.22
C GLY A 39 19.53 -0.30 -4.39
N THR A 40 19.45 -0.83 -5.60
CA THR A 40 19.78 -0.11 -6.84
C THR A 40 18.82 -0.40 -7.99
N THR A 41 17.99 -1.46 -7.86
CA THR A 41 17.15 -1.94 -8.95
C THR A 41 15.91 -1.06 -9.11
N LEU A 42 15.78 -0.44 -10.30
CA LEU A 42 14.63 0.36 -10.73
C LEU A 42 14.17 0.03 -12.16
N ASP A 43 14.80 -0.94 -12.81
CA ASP A 43 14.49 -1.25 -14.20
C ASP A 43 13.24 -2.14 -14.30
N PRO A 44 12.24 -1.78 -15.14
CA PRO A 44 11.02 -2.55 -15.33
C PRO A 44 11.22 -3.71 -16.31
N THR A 45 12.20 -4.60 -16.02
CA THR A 45 12.41 -5.80 -16.81
C THR A 45 11.25 -6.77 -16.67
N ALA A 46 11.06 -7.66 -17.65
CA ALA A 46 10.01 -8.67 -17.59
C ALA A 46 10.09 -9.52 -16.32
N ASP A 47 11.30 -9.88 -15.86
CA ASP A 47 11.50 -10.67 -14.65
C ASP A 47 11.13 -9.89 -13.38
N ASN A 48 11.51 -8.61 -13.30
CA ASN A 48 11.16 -7.74 -12.19
C ASN A 48 9.65 -7.55 -12.10
N LEU A 49 8.98 -7.26 -13.21
CA LEU A 49 7.54 -7.10 -13.25
C LEU A 49 6.82 -8.41 -12.89
N ALA A 50 7.29 -9.54 -13.42
CA ALA A 50 6.76 -10.85 -13.06
C ALA A 50 6.98 -11.18 -11.57
N ALA A 51 8.07 -10.71 -10.95
CA ALA A 51 8.31 -10.89 -9.52
C ALA A 51 7.26 -10.16 -8.68
N THR A 52 6.91 -8.92 -9.03
CA THR A 52 5.87 -8.16 -8.32
C THR A 52 4.51 -8.85 -8.35
N TRP A 53 4.16 -9.45 -9.50
CA TRP A 53 2.91 -10.18 -9.66
C TRP A 53 2.92 -11.52 -8.92
N ARG A 54 4.00 -12.30 -9.01
CA ARG A 54 4.10 -13.59 -8.29
C ARG A 54 3.95 -13.46 -6.79
N LYS A 55 4.33 -12.32 -6.21
CA LYS A 55 4.26 -12.01 -4.79
C LYS A 55 3.12 -11.06 -4.42
N ALA A 56 2.26 -10.72 -5.40
CA ALA A 56 1.10 -9.88 -5.15
C ALA A 56 0.20 -10.48 -4.07
N ASN A 57 -0.43 -9.63 -3.27
CA ASN A 57 -1.46 -10.02 -2.34
C ASN A 57 -2.83 -9.93 -3.04
N LEU A 58 -3.45 -11.06 -3.29
CA LEU A 58 -4.81 -11.15 -3.83
C LEU A 58 -5.77 -11.44 -2.68
N VAL A 59 -6.87 -10.68 -2.60
CA VAL A 59 -7.97 -10.90 -1.66
C VAL A 59 -9.26 -11.07 -2.45
N LEU A 60 -9.94 -12.18 -2.22
CA LEU A 60 -11.23 -12.51 -2.82
C LEU A 60 -12.33 -12.47 -1.75
N PRO A 61 -13.46 -11.80 -1.99
CA PRO A 61 -14.58 -11.80 -1.07
C PRO A 61 -15.25 -13.19 -1.01
N ALA A 62 -15.95 -13.46 0.07
CA ALA A 62 -16.68 -14.73 0.28
C ALA A 62 -17.66 -15.06 -0.86
N SER A 63 -18.23 -14.04 -1.49
CA SER A 63 -19.16 -14.19 -2.63
C SER A 63 -18.53 -14.80 -3.89
N LEU A 64 -17.21 -14.79 -4.00
CA LEU A 64 -16.47 -15.34 -5.15
C LEU A 64 -15.86 -16.73 -4.85
N THR A 65 -15.82 -17.15 -3.60
CA THR A 65 -15.18 -18.40 -3.18
C THR A 65 -16.20 -19.43 -2.65
N ASP A 66 -17.49 -19.06 -2.58
CA ASP A 66 -18.60 -19.85 -2.05
C ASP A 66 -18.42 -20.30 -0.56
N ARG A 67 -17.53 -19.65 0.18
CA ARG A 67 -17.23 -20.00 1.59
C ARG A 67 -16.93 -18.77 2.43
N GLU A 68 -15.65 -18.51 2.61
CA GLU A 68 -15.11 -17.39 3.37
C GLU A 68 -14.18 -16.55 2.49
N ARG A 69 -13.86 -15.33 2.93
CA ARG A 69 -12.84 -14.54 2.26
C ARG A 69 -11.55 -15.34 2.11
N TRP A 70 -10.98 -15.32 0.92
CA TRP A 70 -9.67 -15.90 0.65
C TRP A 70 -8.59 -14.82 0.47
N GLN A 71 -7.38 -15.10 0.94
CA GLN A 71 -6.22 -14.23 0.76
C GLN A 71 -4.97 -15.07 0.49
N GLY A 72 -4.17 -14.65 -0.50
CA GLY A 72 -2.93 -15.33 -0.86
C GLY A 72 -2.26 -14.74 -2.09
N ILE A 73 -1.33 -15.49 -2.68
CA ILE A 73 -0.69 -15.10 -3.93
C ILE A 73 -1.55 -15.55 -5.13
N PRO A 74 -1.48 -14.83 -6.29
CA PRO A 74 -2.29 -15.15 -7.46
C PRO A 74 -2.27 -16.60 -7.92
N SER A 75 -1.10 -17.26 -7.87
CA SER A 75 -0.94 -18.65 -8.32
C SER A 75 -1.57 -19.70 -7.39
N ALA A 76 -1.96 -19.32 -6.18
CA ALA A 76 -2.61 -20.18 -5.20
C ALA A 76 -4.11 -19.88 -5.09
N ALA A 77 -4.64 -18.99 -5.92
CA ALA A 77 -6.06 -18.62 -5.88
C ALA A 77 -6.96 -19.84 -6.14
N PRO A 78 -8.07 -19.98 -5.40
CA PRO A 78 -9.08 -21.00 -5.70
C PRO A 78 -9.75 -20.71 -7.04
N GLU A 79 -10.46 -21.68 -7.56
CA GLU A 79 -11.35 -21.46 -8.70
C GLU A 79 -12.45 -20.46 -8.31
N VAL A 80 -12.66 -19.47 -9.17
CA VAL A 80 -13.65 -18.40 -9.00
C VAL A 80 -14.69 -18.50 -10.10
N THR A 81 -15.95 -18.50 -9.73
CA THR A 81 -17.07 -18.53 -10.67
C THR A 81 -17.71 -17.15 -10.84
N GLY A 82 -18.30 -16.92 -12.02
CA GLY A 82 -18.99 -15.65 -12.30
C GLY A 82 -18.08 -14.52 -12.78
N LYS A 83 -18.55 -13.28 -12.66
CA LYS A 83 -17.86 -12.04 -13.03
C LYS A 83 -17.91 -11.05 -11.88
N ALA A 84 -16.78 -10.42 -11.58
CA ALA A 84 -16.68 -9.47 -10.48
C ALA A 84 -15.78 -8.27 -10.83
N PRO A 85 -16.03 -7.10 -10.21
CA PRO A 85 -15.10 -5.99 -10.23
C PRO A 85 -13.76 -6.37 -9.59
N LEU A 86 -12.70 -5.73 -10.05
CA LEU A 86 -11.37 -5.89 -9.47
C LEU A 86 -10.77 -4.53 -9.10
N VAL A 87 -10.24 -4.41 -7.89
CA VAL A 87 -9.41 -3.27 -7.49
C VAL A 87 -7.93 -3.66 -7.62
N VAL A 88 -7.20 -2.99 -8.52
CA VAL A 88 -5.74 -3.10 -8.60
C VAL A 88 -5.13 -1.99 -7.75
N LEU A 89 -4.56 -2.36 -6.60
CA LEU A 89 -4.10 -1.43 -5.56
C LEU A 89 -2.57 -1.39 -5.49
N LEU A 90 -1.97 -0.24 -5.80
CA LEU A 90 -0.54 -0.03 -5.62
C LEU A 90 -0.24 0.51 -4.23
N HIS A 91 0.61 -0.20 -3.51
CA HIS A 91 1.09 0.19 -2.18
C HIS A 91 2.04 1.41 -2.23
N GLY A 92 2.28 2.06 -1.10
CA GLY A 92 3.31 3.09 -0.91
C GLY A 92 4.74 2.52 -0.86
N SER A 93 5.72 3.35 -0.50
CA SER A 93 7.13 2.96 -0.41
C SER A 93 7.42 1.83 0.60
N SER A 94 6.51 1.57 1.54
CA SER A 94 6.65 0.53 2.57
C SER A 94 6.17 -0.87 2.15
N GLY A 95 5.86 -1.09 0.88
CA GLY A 95 5.42 -2.41 0.38
C GLY A 95 3.96 -2.74 0.71
N VAL A 96 3.61 -4.01 0.55
CA VAL A 96 2.29 -4.56 0.93
C VAL A 96 2.22 -4.70 2.46
N ALA A 97 2.32 -3.56 3.14
CA ALA A 97 2.29 -3.44 4.59
C ALA A 97 0.90 -3.75 5.19
N PRO A 98 0.77 -3.91 6.52
CA PRO A 98 -0.51 -4.21 7.17
C PRO A 98 -1.65 -3.27 6.74
N ALA A 99 -1.39 -1.96 6.64
CA ALA A 99 -2.42 -1.00 6.25
C ALA A 99 -3.03 -1.27 4.85
N VAL A 100 -2.22 -1.76 3.90
CA VAL A 100 -2.67 -2.15 2.56
C VAL A 100 -3.52 -3.44 2.64
N LYS A 101 -3.05 -4.44 3.39
CA LYS A 101 -3.77 -5.71 3.59
C LYS A 101 -5.11 -5.50 4.29
N ASP A 102 -5.14 -4.68 5.35
CA ASP A 102 -6.37 -4.35 6.09
C ASP A 102 -7.39 -3.62 5.22
N PHE A 103 -6.91 -2.77 4.30
CA PHE A 103 -7.77 -2.10 3.33
C PHE A 103 -8.34 -3.08 2.30
N GLN A 104 -7.53 -4.02 1.79
CA GLN A 104 -8.00 -5.07 0.89
C GLN A 104 -9.02 -6.01 1.58
N ILE A 105 -8.78 -6.36 2.85
CA ILE A 105 -9.71 -7.13 3.66
C ILE A 105 -11.04 -6.38 3.81
N TRP A 106 -10.98 -5.09 4.11
CA TRP A 106 -12.18 -4.25 4.21
C TRP A 106 -12.94 -4.18 2.88
N LEU A 107 -12.25 -4.02 1.73
CA LEU A 107 -12.88 -4.08 0.40
C LEU A 107 -13.64 -5.39 0.19
N ALA A 108 -13.05 -6.51 0.58
CA ALA A 108 -13.67 -7.83 0.43
C ALA A 108 -14.86 -8.03 1.38
N ASP A 109 -14.68 -7.71 2.67
CA ASP A 109 -15.68 -8.02 3.70
C ASP A 109 -16.86 -7.04 3.70
N THR A 110 -16.60 -5.76 3.39
CA THR A 110 -17.61 -4.71 3.46
C THR A 110 -18.22 -4.39 2.10
N MET A 111 -17.39 -4.39 1.05
CA MET A 111 -17.82 -3.99 -0.29
C MET A 111 -18.07 -5.17 -1.23
N GLY A 112 -17.67 -6.39 -0.84
CA GLY A 112 -17.74 -7.57 -1.71
C GLY A 112 -16.82 -7.47 -2.94
N LEU A 113 -15.75 -6.67 -2.88
CA LEU A 113 -14.84 -6.41 -3.99
C LEU A 113 -13.57 -7.25 -3.88
N ALA A 114 -13.20 -7.90 -4.99
CA ALA A 114 -11.87 -8.50 -5.11
C ALA A 114 -10.81 -7.42 -5.27
N SER A 115 -9.61 -7.66 -4.73
CA SER A 115 -8.49 -6.74 -4.90
C SER A 115 -7.15 -7.46 -5.01
N VAL A 116 -6.25 -6.92 -5.82
CA VAL A 116 -4.88 -7.40 -5.96
C VAL A 116 -3.90 -6.24 -5.74
N ALA A 117 -2.88 -6.48 -4.91
CA ALA A 117 -1.80 -5.53 -4.68
C ALA A 117 -0.46 -6.15 -5.13
N PRO A 118 0.09 -5.78 -6.30
CA PRO A 118 1.43 -6.17 -6.72
C PRO A 118 2.45 -5.72 -5.68
N ASP A 119 3.44 -6.58 -5.37
CA ASP A 119 4.46 -6.25 -4.37
C ASP A 119 5.75 -5.76 -5.05
N SER A 120 5.94 -4.45 -5.13
CA SER A 120 7.15 -3.83 -5.67
C SER A 120 8.42 -4.27 -4.94
N LEU A 121 8.33 -4.56 -3.64
CA LEU A 121 9.48 -4.99 -2.84
C LEU A 121 9.89 -6.45 -3.09
N ALA A 122 9.14 -7.19 -3.91
CA ALA A 122 9.54 -8.51 -4.38
C ALA A 122 10.63 -8.48 -5.47
N ILE A 123 10.94 -7.31 -6.02
CA ILE A 123 12.07 -7.12 -6.94
C ILE A 123 13.37 -7.21 -6.13
N GLU A 124 14.27 -8.09 -6.57
CA GLU A 124 15.55 -8.25 -5.91
C GLU A 124 16.38 -6.96 -5.99
N GLY A 125 16.88 -6.49 -4.84
CA GLY A 125 17.64 -5.25 -4.75
C GLY A 125 16.83 -3.98 -5.09
N ARG A 126 15.48 -4.03 -5.03
CA ARG A 126 14.60 -2.87 -5.24
C ARG A 126 15.11 -1.65 -4.45
N LEU A 127 15.33 -0.56 -5.15
CA LEU A 127 15.73 0.69 -4.49
C LEU A 127 14.63 1.16 -3.53
N THR A 128 14.98 1.34 -2.28
CA THR A 128 14.16 1.92 -1.22
C THR A 128 14.85 3.17 -0.67
N TYR A 129 14.11 4.05 -0.03
CA TYR A 129 14.61 5.36 0.38
C TYR A 129 13.91 5.87 1.64
N VAL A 130 14.58 6.82 2.30
CA VAL A 130 13.99 7.68 3.33
C VAL A 130 13.90 9.09 2.75
N SER A 131 12.69 9.63 2.60
CA SER A 131 12.48 10.97 2.02
C SER A 131 13.18 12.06 2.85
N PRO A 132 13.68 13.13 2.17
CA PRO A 132 13.66 13.34 0.74
C PRO A 132 14.89 12.75 0.05
N VAL A 133 14.72 12.33 -1.21
CA VAL A 133 15.81 12.03 -2.15
C VAL A 133 15.70 12.93 -3.38
N SER A 134 16.60 12.80 -4.36
CA SER A 134 16.52 13.65 -5.56
C SER A 134 15.27 13.32 -6.40
N VAL A 135 14.74 14.33 -7.10
CA VAL A 135 13.55 14.16 -7.94
C VAL A 135 13.77 13.17 -9.09
N GLU A 136 15.00 13.04 -9.59
CA GLU A 136 15.37 12.06 -10.63
C GLU A 136 15.18 10.61 -10.12
N ILE A 137 15.54 10.36 -8.86
CA ILE A 137 15.33 9.05 -8.23
C ILE A 137 13.84 8.78 -8.09
N TYR A 138 13.07 9.74 -7.62
CA TYR A 138 11.62 9.60 -7.53
C TYR A 138 10.98 9.33 -8.90
N GLU A 139 11.37 10.06 -9.94
CA GLU A 139 10.80 9.89 -11.29
C GLU A 139 11.13 8.51 -11.89
N ARG A 140 12.32 7.96 -11.60
CA ARG A 140 12.66 6.57 -11.98
C ARG A 140 11.80 5.57 -11.21
N ILE A 141 11.57 5.80 -9.91
CA ILE A 141 10.65 4.97 -9.10
C ILE A 141 9.24 5.03 -9.69
N HIS A 142 8.72 6.21 -10.00
CA HIS A 142 7.39 6.37 -10.58
C HIS A 142 7.26 5.68 -11.94
N THR A 143 8.33 5.67 -12.74
CA THR A 143 8.37 4.94 -14.01
C THR A 143 8.24 3.43 -13.78
N LEU A 144 9.00 2.87 -12.84
CA LEU A 144 8.88 1.46 -12.46
C LEU A 144 7.46 1.15 -11.96
N ARG A 145 6.91 1.97 -11.04
CA ARG A 145 5.58 1.76 -10.47
C ARG A 145 4.47 1.78 -11.52
N LEU A 146 4.60 2.66 -12.53
CA LEU A 146 3.64 2.70 -13.66
C LEU A 146 3.74 1.42 -14.52
N ALA A 147 4.94 0.91 -14.75
CA ALA A 147 5.14 -0.35 -15.45
C ALA A 147 4.58 -1.55 -14.66
N GLU A 148 4.73 -1.56 -13.33
CA GLU A 148 4.13 -2.58 -12.45
C GLU A 148 2.59 -2.57 -12.52
N LEU A 149 1.97 -1.39 -12.53
CA LEU A 149 0.53 -1.26 -12.72
C LEU A 149 0.08 -1.82 -14.06
N THR A 150 0.76 -1.42 -15.13
CA THR A 150 0.46 -1.88 -16.49
C THR A 150 0.57 -3.41 -16.59
N HIS A 151 1.64 -3.98 -16.01
CA HIS A 151 1.83 -5.43 -15.95
C HIS A 151 0.73 -6.14 -15.17
N ALA A 152 0.32 -5.59 -14.01
CA ALA A 152 -0.74 -6.17 -13.18
C ALA A 152 -2.09 -6.16 -13.87
N LEU A 153 -2.43 -5.08 -14.58
CA LEU A 153 -3.64 -4.98 -15.38
C LEU A 153 -3.62 -6.01 -16.51
N GLU A 154 -2.51 -6.16 -17.22
CA GLU A 154 -2.37 -7.16 -18.28
C GLU A 154 -2.46 -8.59 -17.71
N ALA A 155 -1.74 -8.89 -16.64
CA ALA A 155 -1.78 -10.20 -16.00
C ALA A 155 -3.18 -10.56 -15.49
N SER A 156 -3.94 -9.58 -14.99
CA SER A 156 -5.33 -9.80 -14.52
C SER A 156 -6.29 -10.19 -15.64
N LYS A 157 -5.95 -9.92 -16.91
CA LYS A 157 -6.77 -10.33 -18.06
C LYS A 157 -6.83 -11.85 -18.22
N ALA A 158 -5.90 -12.60 -17.67
CA ALA A 158 -5.93 -14.06 -17.62
C ALA A 158 -7.04 -14.61 -16.72
N TRP A 159 -7.56 -13.81 -15.79
CA TRP A 159 -8.63 -14.21 -14.90
C TRP A 159 -9.99 -14.06 -15.57
N ALA A 160 -10.60 -15.17 -15.94
CA ALA A 160 -11.91 -15.19 -16.62
C ALA A 160 -13.03 -14.55 -15.79
N TRP A 161 -12.90 -14.53 -14.46
CA TRP A 161 -13.87 -13.96 -13.55
C TRP A 161 -13.79 -12.43 -13.43
N VAL A 162 -12.72 -11.79 -13.87
CA VAL A 162 -12.60 -10.33 -13.82
C VAL A 162 -13.53 -9.68 -14.84
N ASP A 163 -14.40 -8.79 -14.37
CA ASP A 163 -15.16 -7.90 -15.22
C ASP A 163 -14.29 -6.71 -15.65
N ARG A 164 -13.80 -6.74 -16.87
CA ARG A 164 -12.88 -5.74 -17.40
C ARG A 164 -13.49 -4.35 -17.53
N SER A 165 -14.81 -4.23 -17.53
CA SER A 165 -15.50 -2.94 -17.53
C SER A 165 -15.60 -2.32 -16.13
N ARG A 166 -15.28 -3.09 -15.08
CA ARG A 166 -15.36 -2.67 -13.68
C ARG A 166 -14.01 -2.84 -12.94
N ILE A 167 -12.91 -2.46 -13.59
CA ILE A 167 -11.60 -2.42 -12.95
C ILE A 167 -11.41 -1.04 -12.31
N VAL A 168 -11.10 -1.02 -11.03
CA VAL A 168 -10.74 0.19 -10.27
C VAL A 168 -9.23 0.21 -10.09
N ILE A 169 -8.60 1.31 -10.47
CA ILE A 169 -7.17 1.53 -10.23
C ILE A 169 -7.02 2.34 -8.94
N ALA A 170 -6.29 1.80 -7.99
CA ALA A 170 -6.07 2.42 -6.70
C ALA A 170 -4.58 2.55 -6.37
N GLY A 171 -4.23 3.55 -5.57
CA GLY A 171 -2.89 3.70 -5.05
C GLY A 171 -2.85 4.50 -3.76
N THR A 172 -1.78 4.31 -2.99
CA THR A 172 -1.49 5.13 -1.81
C THR A 172 -0.05 5.62 -1.87
N SER A 173 0.17 6.92 -1.57
CA SER A 173 1.51 7.52 -1.56
C SER A 173 2.23 7.33 -2.91
N GLU A 174 3.41 6.68 -2.93
CA GLU A 174 4.16 6.32 -4.14
C GLU A 174 3.29 5.62 -5.19
N GLY A 175 2.42 4.69 -4.77
CA GLY A 175 1.50 3.98 -5.65
C GLY A 175 0.42 4.88 -6.27
N SER A 176 0.02 5.96 -5.59
CA SER A 176 -0.94 6.94 -6.10
C SER A 176 -0.44 7.69 -7.32
N VAL A 177 0.86 7.95 -7.39
CA VAL A 177 1.47 8.61 -8.56
C VAL A 177 1.28 7.76 -9.81
N ALA A 178 1.58 6.46 -9.72
CA ALA A 178 1.39 5.53 -10.84
C ALA A 178 -0.10 5.35 -11.19
N ALA A 179 -0.98 5.19 -10.19
CA ALA A 179 -2.42 5.12 -10.38
C ALA A 179 -2.96 6.35 -11.13
N SER A 180 -2.42 7.53 -10.84
CA SER A 180 -2.83 8.78 -11.48
C SER A 180 -2.25 8.99 -12.87
N ARG A 181 -1.03 8.47 -13.13
CA ARG A 181 -0.34 8.60 -14.43
C ARG A 181 -0.79 7.60 -15.49
N TYR A 182 -1.44 6.52 -15.08
CA TYR A 182 -1.90 5.52 -16.03
C TYR A 182 -2.91 6.12 -17.01
N ALA A 183 -2.68 5.94 -18.30
CA ALA A 183 -3.50 6.51 -19.40
C ALA A 183 -4.18 5.44 -20.26
N GLY A 184 -4.21 4.18 -19.81
CA GLY A 184 -4.90 3.10 -20.50
C GLY A 184 -6.42 3.09 -20.26
N PRO A 185 -7.16 2.32 -21.06
CA PRO A 185 -8.63 2.31 -21.07
C PRO A 185 -9.26 1.46 -19.95
N GLU A 186 -8.48 0.74 -19.15
CA GLU A 186 -8.99 -0.26 -18.22
C GLU A 186 -9.51 0.31 -16.90
N SER A 187 -9.73 1.62 -16.78
CA SER A 187 -10.16 2.23 -15.52
C SER A 187 -11.64 2.59 -15.54
N ALA A 188 -12.43 1.94 -14.70
CA ALA A 188 -13.80 2.37 -14.40
C ALA A 188 -13.83 3.52 -13.38
N ALA A 189 -12.82 3.58 -12.50
CA ALA A 189 -12.63 4.63 -11.51
C ALA A 189 -11.21 4.61 -10.95
N ARG A 190 -10.77 5.74 -10.35
CA ARG A 190 -9.49 5.83 -9.63
C ARG A 190 -9.67 6.19 -8.18
N LEU A 191 -8.84 5.58 -7.35
CA LEU A 191 -8.72 5.91 -5.93
C LEU A 191 -7.28 6.36 -5.65
N ILE A 192 -7.12 7.63 -5.31
CA ILE A 192 -5.84 8.30 -5.08
C ILE A 192 -5.74 8.66 -3.60
N TYR A 193 -4.96 7.90 -2.83
CA TYR A 193 -4.79 8.12 -1.39
C TYR A 193 -3.42 8.71 -1.09
N SER A 194 -3.39 9.67 -0.17
CA SER A 194 -2.14 10.24 0.36
C SER A 194 -1.19 10.76 -0.72
N TRP A 195 -1.72 11.43 -1.73
CA TRP A 195 -0.98 12.20 -2.73
C TRP A 195 -1.85 13.34 -3.28
N SER A 196 -1.20 14.47 -3.64
CA SER A 196 -1.87 15.74 -3.94
C SER A 196 -2.11 16.01 -5.42
N CYS A 197 -1.72 15.15 -6.35
CA CYS A 197 -1.79 15.35 -7.80
C CYS A 197 -1.02 16.60 -8.31
N GLU A 198 -0.03 17.07 -7.57
CA GLU A 198 0.69 18.31 -7.82
C GLU A 198 2.18 18.04 -8.07
N ALA A 199 2.84 18.99 -8.76
CA ALA A 199 4.29 19.06 -8.78
C ALA A 199 4.79 19.46 -7.38
N ASN A 200 5.78 18.77 -6.86
CA ASN A 200 6.36 18.99 -5.54
C ASN A 200 7.74 18.33 -5.46
N TYR A 201 8.35 18.27 -4.27
CA TYR A 201 9.66 17.64 -4.08
C TYR A 201 9.71 16.16 -4.51
N PHE A 202 8.55 15.46 -4.53
CA PHE A 202 8.42 14.05 -4.84
C PHE A 202 8.07 13.78 -6.31
N VAL A 203 7.43 14.72 -6.99
CA VAL A 203 6.95 14.59 -8.36
C VAL A 203 7.28 15.85 -9.14
N GLU A 204 8.13 15.76 -10.16
CA GLU A 204 8.49 16.90 -11.01
C GLU A 204 7.29 17.41 -11.81
N ARG A 205 6.55 16.48 -12.43
CA ARG A 205 5.32 16.76 -13.19
C ARG A 205 4.28 15.69 -12.92
N PRO A 206 3.06 16.04 -12.55
CA PRO A 206 1.99 15.07 -12.27
C PRO A 206 1.72 14.12 -13.43
N ARG A 207 1.64 14.64 -14.69
CA ARG A 207 1.37 13.85 -15.92
C ARG A 207 0.14 12.95 -15.74
N LEU A 208 -0.97 13.55 -15.31
CA LEU A 208 -2.20 12.82 -15.01
C LEU A 208 -2.77 12.17 -16.28
N GLY A 209 -3.08 10.88 -16.20
CA GLY A 209 -3.56 10.06 -17.31
C GLY A 209 -5.08 9.86 -17.34
N PHE A 210 -5.82 10.35 -16.34
CA PHE A 210 -7.27 10.25 -16.31
C PHE A 210 -7.94 11.34 -17.15
N GLY A 211 -9.07 10.96 -17.76
CA GLY A 211 -9.88 11.88 -18.55
C GLY A 211 -10.76 12.83 -17.71
N PRO A 212 -11.35 13.86 -18.35
CA PRO A 212 -12.14 14.87 -17.63
C PRO A 212 -13.45 14.32 -17.05
N GLU A 213 -13.94 13.20 -17.54
CA GLU A 213 -15.19 12.56 -17.10
C GLU A 213 -14.91 11.26 -16.30
N GLU A 214 -13.64 10.85 -16.14
CA GLU A 214 -13.32 9.64 -15.42
C GLU A 214 -13.61 9.82 -13.92
N PRO A 215 -14.34 8.90 -13.26
CA PRO A 215 -14.58 8.98 -11.82
C PRO A 215 -13.27 8.89 -11.03
N VAL A 216 -12.95 9.90 -10.24
CA VAL A 216 -11.73 9.97 -9.43
C VAL A 216 -12.07 10.33 -7.99
N PHE A 217 -11.62 9.50 -7.06
CA PHE A 217 -11.66 9.78 -5.63
C PHE A 217 -10.25 10.10 -5.14
N ASN A 218 -10.07 11.26 -4.52
CA ASN A 218 -8.85 11.60 -3.80
C ASN A 218 -9.14 11.73 -2.31
N ALA A 219 -8.34 11.11 -1.47
CA ALA A 219 -8.36 11.34 -0.03
C ALA A 219 -6.94 11.63 0.47
N ILE A 220 -6.79 12.67 1.28
CA ILE A 220 -5.52 13.09 1.86
C ILE A 220 -5.73 13.81 3.19
N SER A 221 -4.73 13.76 4.08
CA SER A 221 -4.73 14.55 5.32
C SER A 221 -4.39 16.00 5.04
N ALA A 222 -5.08 16.94 5.71
CA ALA A 222 -4.81 18.37 5.58
C ALA A 222 -3.37 18.74 5.96
N ARG A 223 -2.81 18.03 6.94
CA ARG A 223 -1.42 18.18 7.41
C ARG A 223 -0.61 16.91 7.14
N ASP A 224 -0.76 16.35 5.92
CA ASP A 224 0.06 15.23 5.49
C ASP A 224 1.55 15.58 5.60
N PRO A 225 2.38 14.81 6.32
CA PRO A 225 3.77 15.15 6.59
C PRO A 225 4.66 15.18 5.34
N TYR A 226 4.16 14.68 4.19
CA TYR A 226 4.88 14.67 2.91
C TYR A 226 4.31 15.67 1.91
N PHE A 227 2.98 15.78 1.77
CA PHE A 227 2.35 16.47 0.65
C PHE A 227 1.61 17.75 1.02
N SER A 228 1.47 18.04 2.32
CA SER A 228 0.84 19.29 2.74
C SER A 228 1.72 20.52 2.43
N PRO A 229 1.11 21.72 2.31
CA PRO A 229 1.86 22.98 2.18
C PRO A 229 2.78 23.26 3.36
N SER A 230 2.50 22.69 4.53
CA SER A 230 3.33 22.87 5.74
C SER A 230 4.61 22.02 5.74
N ASN A 231 4.74 21.05 4.86
CA ASN A 231 5.98 20.28 4.74
C ASN A 231 7.12 21.19 4.20
N PRO A 232 8.24 21.34 4.92
CA PRO A 232 9.35 22.21 4.49
C PRO A 232 9.97 21.80 3.15
N TRP A 233 9.83 20.58 2.70
CA TRP A 233 10.30 20.12 1.39
C TRP A 233 9.46 20.66 0.23
N ASN A 234 8.25 21.14 0.52
CA ASN A 234 7.34 21.72 -0.47
C ASN A 234 7.44 23.26 -0.55
N ARG A 235 8.27 23.93 0.26
CA ARG A 235 8.31 25.40 0.36
C ARG A 235 8.56 26.13 -0.96
N ASP A 236 9.27 25.49 -1.89
CA ASP A 236 9.62 26.06 -3.19
C ASP A 236 8.57 25.73 -4.28
N TYR A 237 7.46 25.07 -3.89
CA TYR A 237 6.37 24.66 -4.77
C TYR A 237 5.05 25.32 -4.35
N ALA A 238 4.24 25.68 -5.34
CA ALA A 238 2.90 26.24 -5.11
C ALA A 238 1.87 25.13 -4.90
N VAL A 239 2.02 24.35 -3.82
CA VAL A 239 1.13 23.22 -3.53
C VAL A 239 -0.08 23.64 -2.69
N THR A 240 -1.23 23.01 -2.97
CA THR A 240 -2.45 23.08 -2.13
C THR A 240 -2.62 21.87 -1.23
N GLY A 241 -1.84 20.83 -1.49
CA GLY A 241 -1.81 19.61 -0.71
C GLY A 241 -2.96 18.65 -1.01
N ASN A 242 -3.65 18.78 -2.14
CA ASN A 242 -4.72 17.86 -2.57
C ASN A 242 -4.97 17.92 -4.08
N CYS A 243 -5.82 17.02 -4.60
CA CYS A 243 -6.09 16.94 -6.03
C CYS A 243 -7.18 17.91 -6.55
N ALA A 244 -7.74 18.81 -5.74
CA ALA A 244 -8.87 19.64 -6.15
C ALA A 244 -8.55 20.52 -7.37
N GLY A 245 -7.32 21.06 -7.45
CA GLY A 245 -6.87 21.84 -8.62
C GLY A 245 -6.82 21.01 -9.90
N ALA A 246 -6.28 19.80 -9.80
CA ALA A 246 -6.14 18.87 -10.92
C ALA A 246 -7.49 18.30 -11.41
N LEU A 247 -8.47 18.20 -10.50
CA LEU A 247 -9.81 17.65 -10.76
C LEU A 247 -10.88 18.72 -11.01
N LYS A 248 -10.44 19.98 -11.13
CA LYS A 248 -11.37 21.09 -11.37
C LYS A 248 -12.15 20.87 -12.67
N GLY A 249 -13.49 20.88 -12.56
CA GLY A 249 -14.41 20.70 -13.69
C GLY A 249 -14.75 19.23 -13.99
N ASN A 250 -14.17 18.27 -13.31
CA ASN A 250 -14.58 16.88 -13.43
C ASN A 250 -15.85 16.65 -12.56
N PRO A 251 -17.04 16.34 -13.18
CA PRO A 251 -18.29 16.19 -12.44
C PRO A 251 -18.38 14.92 -11.59
N HIS A 252 -17.47 13.97 -11.82
CA HIS A 252 -17.42 12.67 -11.15
C HIS A 252 -16.26 12.58 -10.15
N ALA A 253 -15.59 13.71 -9.86
CA ALA A 253 -14.51 13.74 -8.90
C ALA A 253 -15.01 14.01 -7.47
N VAL A 254 -14.39 13.33 -6.52
CA VAL A 254 -14.56 13.57 -5.08
C VAL A 254 -13.20 13.80 -4.45
N VAL A 255 -13.02 14.91 -3.74
CA VAL A 255 -11.82 15.22 -2.98
C VAL A 255 -12.17 15.30 -1.50
N LEU A 256 -11.63 14.39 -0.71
CA LEU A 256 -11.78 14.34 0.74
C LEU A 256 -10.47 14.80 1.39
N VAL A 257 -10.50 15.94 2.05
CA VAL A 257 -9.39 16.42 2.88
C VAL A 257 -9.75 16.20 4.34
N VAL A 258 -9.09 15.24 4.99
CA VAL A 258 -9.36 14.94 6.40
C VAL A 258 -8.52 15.81 7.33
N ASP A 259 -9.12 16.33 8.40
CA ASP A 259 -8.42 17.13 9.41
C ASP A 259 -7.55 16.21 10.29
N ALA A 260 -6.37 15.89 9.81
CA ALA A 260 -5.42 15.01 10.49
C ALA A 260 -3.98 15.37 10.11
N GLU A 261 -3.02 14.89 10.92
CA GLU A 261 -1.58 15.00 10.69
C GLU A 261 -0.99 13.59 10.57
N VAL A 262 -1.46 12.84 9.59
CA VAL A 262 -1.02 11.46 9.31
C VAL A 262 -0.90 11.26 7.82
N HIS A 263 0.01 10.37 7.39
CA HIS A 263 0.17 10.01 5.99
C HIS A 263 -0.70 8.80 5.60
N THR A 264 -0.72 7.75 6.42
CA THR A 264 -1.47 6.53 6.12
C THR A 264 -2.93 6.69 6.53
N ILE A 265 -3.82 6.88 5.55
CA ILE A 265 -5.25 7.17 5.79
C ILE A 265 -6.21 6.08 5.34
N LEU A 266 -5.74 5.05 4.61
CA LEU A 266 -6.57 3.99 4.01
C LEU A 266 -7.61 3.39 4.97
N ASN A 267 -7.26 3.23 6.24
CA ASN A 267 -8.08 2.53 7.23
C ASN A 267 -8.82 3.46 8.19
N ARG A 268 -8.80 4.76 7.95
CA ARG A 268 -9.64 5.70 8.71
C ARG A 268 -11.11 5.46 8.41
N PRO A 269 -11.98 5.49 9.44
CA PRO A 269 -13.42 5.25 9.25
C PRO A 269 -14.06 6.22 8.25
N ASP A 270 -13.76 7.52 8.36
CA ASP A 270 -14.25 8.57 7.47
C ASP A 270 -13.81 8.38 6.02
N VAL A 271 -12.57 7.94 5.78
CA VAL A 271 -12.05 7.64 4.45
C VAL A 271 -12.71 6.39 3.87
N ARG A 272 -12.86 5.32 4.67
CA ARG A 272 -13.56 4.09 4.24
C ARG A 272 -15.03 4.36 3.88
N GLU A 273 -15.73 5.14 4.69
CA GLU A 273 -17.12 5.53 4.44
C GLU A 273 -17.25 6.29 3.12
N ALA A 274 -16.44 7.33 2.91
CA ALA A 274 -16.45 8.10 1.67
C ALA A 274 -16.05 7.24 0.45
N THR A 275 -15.05 6.35 0.60
CA THR A 275 -14.67 5.39 -0.45
C THR A 275 -15.83 4.46 -0.81
N SER A 276 -16.55 3.95 0.21
CA SER A 276 -17.71 3.08 0.02
C SER A 276 -18.81 3.77 -0.79
N HIS A 277 -19.17 5.00 -0.42
CA HIS A 277 -20.16 5.78 -1.14
C HIS A 277 -19.73 6.05 -2.58
N PHE A 278 -18.47 6.44 -2.80
CA PHE A 278 -17.94 6.67 -4.13
C PHE A 278 -18.00 5.40 -4.99
N LEU A 279 -17.42 4.28 -4.51
CA LEU A 279 -17.42 3.02 -5.27
C LEU A 279 -18.84 2.50 -5.56
N SER A 280 -19.77 2.63 -4.61
CA SER A 280 -21.17 2.24 -4.81
C SER A 280 -21.87 3.10 -5.86
N SER A 281 -21.43 4.34 -6.08
CA SER A 281 -21.97 5.21 -7.12
C SER A 281 -21.50 4.86 -8.53
N VAL A 282 -20.25 4.35 -8.65
CA VAL A 282 -19.59 4.11 -9.94
C VAL A 282 -19.62 2.64 -10.40
N LEU A 283 -19.67 1.69 -9.45
CA LEU A 283 -19.67 0.24 -9.74
C LEU A 283 -21.08 -0.36 -9.73
N LYS A 284 -22.09 0.40 -10.13
CA LYS A 284 -23.48 -0.12 -10.22
C LYS A 284 -23.50 -1.36 -11.09
N PRO A 285 -24.32 -2.40 -10.74
CA PRO A 285 -24.48 -3.60 -11.52
C PRO A 285 -24.95 -3.33 -12.94
#